data_07d7a2262d6fb5f2afe21fe0fa1b3e5e
#
_entry.id   07d7a2262d6fb5f2afe21fe0fa1b3e5e
#
_cell.length_a   1.000
_cell.length_b   1.000
_cell.length_c   1.000
_cell.angle_alpha   90.00
_cell.angle_beta   90.00
_cell.angle_gamma   90.00
#
_symmetry.space_group_name_H-M   'P 1'
#
loop_
_entity.id
_entity.type
_entity.pdbx_description
1 polymer ?
#
loop_
_entity_poly.entity_id
_entity_poly.type
_entity_poly.pdbx_seq_one_letter_code
_entity_poly.pdbx_strand_id
1 'polypeptide(L)'
;STLSLPGEMGIGEEVTLTGIGFAQGDKIVVGDKTLETTVTSDGVKVTIPADLAEGEYAVSLVRGNASWELGKVYAFQKRQVESITVSDNEALNQYAPVLGLTEGVLTLNMSYNEDGTLKEITSNGSLGWVFNYNGKTVSVENNPYTYTLDDQGRVISSTGMDMMTGDEVTYTWSYDANGYLTSVKQVGAADDADANFLSTYTDGNLSAYTLSLTNEFTTNKS
;
A
#
# COMPACT_ATOMS: atom_id res chain seq x y z
N SER A 1 -13.67 7.93 -28.66
CA SER A 1 -13.85 7.70 -27.23
C SER A 1 -12.51 7.25 -26.65
N THR A 2 -11.97 8.01 -25.73
CA THR A 2 -10.78 7.61 -24.99
C THR A 2 -11.29 6.87 -23.75
N LEU A 3 -11.31 5.53 -23.86
CA LEU A 3 -11.48 4.66 -22.70
C LEU A 3 -10.09 4.33 -22.15
N SER A 4 -9.91 4.43 -20.85
CA SER A 4 -8.74 3.92 -20.16
C SER A 4 -9.14 2.71 -19.33
N LEU A 5 -8.56 1.55 -19.65
CA LEU A 5 -8.61 0.38 -18.80
C LEU A 5 -7.48 0.47 -17.76
N PRO A 6 -7.73 0.11 -16.50
CA PRO A 6 -6.65 -0.12 -15.55
C PRO A 6 -5.82 -1.33 -16.03
N GLY A 7 -4.53 -1.36 -15.72
CA GLY A 7 -3.68 -2.53 -16.03
C GLY A 7 -4.10 -3.77 -15.24
N GLU A 8 -4.66 -3.57 -14.03
CA GLU A 8 -5.02 -4.61 -13.07
C GLU A 8 -6.39 -4.32 -12.45
N MET A 9 -7.11 -5.38 -12.05
CA MET A 9 -8.39 -5.33 -11.36
C MET A 9 -8.41 -6.30 -10.19
N GLY A 10 -8.84 -5.83 -9.01
CA GLY A 10 -9.02 -6.68 -7.83
C GLY A 10 -10.26 -7.57 -7.96
N ILE A 11 -10.09 -8.88 -7.79
CA ILE A 11 -11.20 -9.86 -7.75
C ILE A 11 -12.08 -9.56 -6.53
N GLY A 12 -13.41 -9.45 -6.74
CA GLY A 12 -14.38 -9.07 -5.72
C GLY A 12 -14.51 -7.55 -5.49
N GLU A 13 -13.69 -6.71 -6.12
CA GLU A 13 -13.68 -5.26 -5.92
C GLU A 13 -14.55 -4.52 -6.95
N GLU A 14 -15.04 -3.32 -6.56
CA GLU A 14 -15.64 -2.37 -7.48
C GLU A 14 -14.53 -1.58 -8.19
N VAL A 15 -14.57 -1.57 -9.51
CA VAL A 15 -13.60 -0.89 -10.37
C VAL A 15 -14.31 0.13 -11.24
N THR A 16 -13.70 1.31 -11.43
CA THR A 16 -14.18 2.32 -12.37
C THR A 16 -13.35 2.25 -13.66
N LEU A 17 -14.04 1.95 -14.78
CA LEU A 17 -13.45 2.10 -16.10
C LEU A 17 -13.70 3.53 -16.56
N THR A 18 -12.63 4.33 -16.65
CA THR A 18 -12.74 5.75 -17.00
C THR A 18 -12.91 5.95 -18.50
N GLY A 19 -13.78 6.85 -18.88
CA GLY A 19 -14.03 7.16 -20.28
C GLY A 19 -15.35 7.86 -20.50
N ILE A 20 -15.58 8.25 -21.75
CA ILE A 20 -16.82 8.93 -22.17
C ILE A 20 -17.60 8.08 -23.17
N GLY A 21 -18.92 8.27 -23.20
CA GLY A 21 -19.79 7.60 -24.15
C GLY A 21 -20.47 6.34 -23.64
N PHE A 22 -20.33 6.02 -22.36
CA PHE A 22 -21.13 4.99 -21.71
C PHE A 22 -22.59 5.41 -21.60
N ALA A 23 -23.51 4.45 -21.72
CA ALA A 23 -24.93 4.66 -21.61
C ALA A 23 -25.55 3.66 -20.63
N GLN A 24 -26.70 4.04 -20.08
CA GLN A 24 -27.45 3.14 -19.23
C GLN A 24 -27.84 1.87 -20.00
N GLY A 25 -27.59 0.70 -19.38
CA GLY A 25 -27.82 -0.61 -20.00
C GLY A 25 -26.61 -1.18 -20.74
N ASP A 26 -25.48 -0.43 -20.81
CA ASP A 26 -24.20 -1.02 -21.23
C ASP A 26 -23.82 -2.14 -20.27
N LYS A 27 -23.12 -3.15 -20.78
CA LYS A 27 -22.54 -4.23 -20.01
C LYS A 27 -21.03 -4.26 -20.24
N ILE A 28 -20.30 -4.61 -19.25
CA ILE A 28 -18.87 -4.95 -19.39
C ILE A 28 -18.73 -6.47 -19.32
N VAL A 29 -17.98 -7.02 -20.26
CA VAL A 29 -17.64 -8.44 -20.28
C VAL A 29 -16.17 -8.59 -19.96
N VAL A 30 -15.84 -9.39 -18.95
CA VAL A 30 -14.48 -9.74 -18.55
C VAL A 30 -14.32 -11.24 -18.74
N GLY A 31 -13.54 -11.63 -19.76
CA GLY A 31 -13.48 -13.03 -20.19
C GLY A 31 -14.85 -13.54 -20.65
N ASP A 32 -15.44 -14.47 -19.93
CA ASP A 32 -16.78 -15.04 -20.15
C ASP A 32 -17.86 -14.44 -19.24
N LYS A 33 -17.49 -13.59 -18.31
CA LYS A 33 -18.40 -13.00 -17.31
C LYS A 33 -18.97 -11.67 -17.79
N THR A 34 -20.30 -11.58 -17.85
CA THR A 34 -21.01 -10.33 -18.14
C THR A 34 -21.36 -9.63 -16.84
N LEU A 35 -20.90 -8.38 -16.69
CA LEU A 35 -21.03 -7.59 -15.47
C LEU A 35 -22.09 -6.50 -15.64
N GLU A 36 -22.89 -6.32 -14.61
CA GLU A 36 -23.78 -5.16 -14.49
C GLU A 36 -22.94 -3.90 -14.27
N THR A 37 -23.41 -2.79 -14.86
CA THR A 37 -22.69 -1.53 -14.83
C THR A 37 -23.49 -0.42 -14.17
N THR A 38 -22.79 0.48 -13.49
CA THR A 38 -23.34 1.76 -13.03
C THR A 38 -22.61 2.89 -13.76
N VAL A 39 -23.33 3.62 -14.62
CA VAL A 39 -22.75 4.74 -15.36
C VAL A 39 -22.57 5.94 -14.42
N THR A 40 -21.38 6.55 -14.48
CA THR A 40 -21.00 7.75 -13.71
C THR A 40 -20.59 8.88 -14.66
N SER A 41 -20.30 10.08 -14.11
CA SER A 41 -19.77 11.21 -14.90
C SER A 41 -18.44 10.88 -15.59
N ASP A 42 -17.62 10.03 -14.97
CA ASP A 42 -16.22 9.80 -15.32
C ASP A 42 -16.02 8.46 -16.05
N GLY A 43 -17.08 7.65 -16.13
CA GLY A 43 -16.98 6.33 -16.75
C GLY A 43 -18.08 5.36 -16.34
N VAL A 44 -17.70 4.12 -16.08
CA VAL A 44 -18.61 3.07 -15.65
C VAL A 44 -18.00 2.27 -14.52
N LYS A 45 -18.77 2.01 -13.47
CA LYS A 45 -18.41 1.15 -12.34
C LYS A 45 -18.90 -0.27 -12.59
N VAL A 46 -18.07 -1.23 -12.26
CA VAL A 46 -18.35 -2.67 -12.31
C VAL A 46 -17.78 -3.35 -11.07
N THR A 47 -18.44 -4.40 -10.61
CA THR A 47 -17.87 -5.28 -9.57
C THR A 47 -17.28 -6.52 -10.25
N ILE A 48 -16.00 -6.75 -10.01
CA ILE A 48 -15.31 -7.93 -10.52
C ILE A 48 -15.79 -9.16 -9.74
N PRO A 49 -16.23 -10.25 -10.41
CA PRO A 49 -16.75 -11.42 -9.72
C PRO A 49 -15.74 -12.05 -8.76
N ALA A 50 -16.19 -12.37 -7.55
CA ALA A 50 -15.34 -12.98 -6.53
C ALA A 50 -14.89 -14.42 -6.89
N ASP A 51 -15.59 -15.06 -7.84
CA ASP A 51 -15.28 -16.40 -8.36
C ASP A 51 -14.39 -16.37 -9.61
N LEU A 52 -13.93 -15.20 -10.06
CA LEU A 52 -12.99 -15.07 -11.16
C LEU A 52 -11.62 -15.62 -10.72
N ALA A 53 -10.95 -16.40 -11.56
CA ALA A 53 -9.59 -16.85 -11.30
C ALA A 53 -8.58 -15.70 -11.55
N GLU A 54 -7.40 -15.77 -10.95
CA GLU A 54 -6.31 -14.86 -11.29
C GLU A 54 -5.84 -15.10 -12.73
N GLY A 55 -5.60 -14.04 -13.48
CA GLY A 55 -5.12 -14.14 -14.85
C GLY A 55 -5.44 -12.94 -15.73
N GLU A 56 -4.97 -13.00 -16.97
CA GLU A 56 -5.24 -11.99 -18.00
C GLU A 56 -6.59 -12.26 -18.66
N TYR A 57 -7.43 -11.24 -18.77
CA TYR A 57 -8.76 -11.31 -19.39
C TYR A 57 -8.95 -10.22 -20.42
N ALA A 58 -9.56 -10.59 -21.55
CA ALA A 58 -10.10 -9.62 -22.48
C ALA A 58 -11.30 -8.91 -21.87
N VAL A 59 -11.39 -7.61 -22.08
CA VAL A 59 -12.50 -6.76 -21.63
C VAL A 59 -13.23 -6.20 -22.84
N SER A 60 -14.55 -6.32 -22.87
CA SER A 60 -15.40 -5.79 -23.92
C SER A 60 -16.57 -4.99 -23.34
N LEU A 61 -17.00 -3.97 -24.09
CA LEU A 61 -18.26 -3.26 -23.89
C LEU A 61 -19.33 -3.90 -24.78
N VAL A 62 -20.48 -4.17 -24.20
CA VAL A 62 -21.66 -4.68 -24.93
C VAL A 62 -22.82 -3.71 -24.78
N ARG A 63 -23.39 -3.29 -25.91
CA ARG A 63 -24.59 -2.44 -25.99
C ARG A 63 -25.59 -3.04 -27.00
N GLY A 64 -26.72 -3.54 -26.51
CA GLY A 64 -27.65 -4.30 -27.34
C GLY A 64 -26.97 -5.51 -27.99
N ASN A 65 -26.96 -5.55 -29.33
CA ASN A 65 -26.30 -6.62 -30.08
C ASN A 65 -24.85 -6.29 -30.53
N ALA A 66 -24.35 -5.12 -30.19
CA ALA A 66 -23.01 -4.69 -30.55
C ALA A 66 -22.01 -4.95 -29.41
N SER A 67 -20.80 -5.36 -29.77
CA SER A 67 -19.71 -5.59 -28.84
C SER A 67 -18.41 -4.92 -29.37
N TRP A 68 -17.69 -4.28 -28.46
CA TRP A 68 -16.40 -3.65 -28.75
C TRP A 68 -15.37 -4.13 -27.77
N GLU A 69 -14.27 -4.64 -28.27
CA GLU A 69 -13.09 -4.98 -27.45
C GLU A 69 -12.45 -3.68 -26.94
N LEU A 70 -12.23 -3.61 -25.62
CA LEU A 70 -11.63 -2.47 -24.94
C LEU A 70 -10.15 -2.67 -24.67
N GLY A 71 -9.69 -3.92 -24.59
CA GLY A 71 -8.33 -4.32 -24.27
C GLY A 71 -8.28 -5.51 -23.33
N LYS A 72 -7.16 -5.63 -22.61
CA LYS A 72 -6.93 -6.68 -21.64
C LYS A 72 -6.58 -6.09 -20.28
N VAL A 73 -6.91 -6.84 -19.21
CA VAL A 73 -6.60 -6.52 -17.81
C VAL A 73 -6.14 -7.77 -17.10
N TYR A 74 -5.32 -7.60 -16.10
CA TYR A 74 -4.96 -8.70 -15.19
C TYR A 74 -5.87 -8.67 -13.97
N ALA A 75 -6.62 -9.74 -13.73
CA ALA A 75 -7.40 -9.93 -12.51
C ALA A 75 -6.53 -10.59 -11.44
N PHE A 76 -6.46 -9.99 -10.27
CA PHE A 76 -5.66 -10.50 -9.16
C PHE A 76 -6.50 -10.66 -7.88
N GLN A 77 -6.17 -11.69 -7.10
CA GLN A 77 -6.71 -11.86 -5.74
C GLN A 77 -5.95 -10.95 -4.79
N LYS A 78 -6.65 -9.98 -4.19
CA LYS A 78 -6.06 -9.19 -3.11
C LYS A 78 -5.73 -10.12 -1.94
N ARG A 79 -4.46 -10.21 -1.62
CA ARG A 79 -3.95 -11.03 -0.52
C ARG A 79 -3.49 -10.11 0.59
N GLN A 80 -3.90 -10.42 1.80
CA GLN A 80 -3.43 -9.77 3.01
C GLN A 80 -2.39 -10.66 3.68
N VAL A 81 -1.32 -10.05 4.20
CA VAL A 81 -0.29 -10.77 4.94
C VAL A 81 -0.86 -11.07 6.34
N GLU A 82 -1.15 -12.32 6.62
CA GLU A 82 -1.67 -12.74 7.93
C GLU A 82 -0.58 -12.84 8.99
N SER A 83 0.62 -13.28 8.59
CA SER A 83 1.75 -13.36 9.50
C SER A 83 3.10 -13.25 8.80
N ILE A 84 4.09 -12.76 9.53
CA ILE A 84 5.51 -12.75 9.15
C ILE A 84 6.29 -13.40 10.28
N THR A 85 7.11 -14.39 9.95
CA THR A 85 8.03 -15.01 10.91
C THR A 85 9.46 -14.71 10.52
N VAL A 86 10.23 -14.20 11.47
CA VAL A 86 11.67 -13.94 11.34
C VAL A 86 12.40 -14.90 12.29
N SER A 87 13.31 -15.71 11.75
CA SER A 87 14.13 -16.65 12.50
C SER A 87 15.58 -16.54 12.06
N ASP A 88 16.48 -17.17 12.79
CA ASP A 88 17.92 -17.28 12.49
C ASP A 88 18.61 -15.93 12.26
N ASN A 89 18.13 -14.87 12.92
CA ASN A 89 18.69 -13.52 12.84
C ASN A 89 19.53 -13.24 14.09
N GLU A 90 20.82 -12.94 13.91
CA GLU A 90 21.74 -12.69 15.01
C GLU A 90 21.31 -11.51 15.89
N ALA A 91 20.86 -10.42 15.29
CA ALA A 91 20.35 -9.26 16.02
C ALA A 91 19.09 -9.61 16.82
N LEU A 92 18.20 -10.40 16.24
CA LEU A 92 16.98 -10.85 16.92
C LEU A 92 17.33 -11.74 18.12
N ASN A 93 18.29 -12.65 17.99
CA ASN A 93 18.78 -13.47 19.09
C ASN A 93 19.36 -12.64 20.23
N GLN A 94 20.11 -11.58 19.91
CA GLN A 94 20.69 -10.66 20.90
C GLN A 94 19.61 -9.91 21.69
N TYR A 95 18.53 -9.48 21.02
CA TYR A 95 17.47 -8.68 21.65
C TYR A 95 16.25 -9.51 22.10
N ALA A 96 16.26 -10.82 21.87
CA ALA A 96 15.14 -11.70 22.21
C ALA A 96 14.62 -11.55 23.66
N PRO A 97 15.48 -11.49 24.71
CA PRO A 97 15.00 -11.33 26.08
C PRO A 97 14.28 -9.98 26.31
N VAL A 98 14.75 -8.89 25.67
CA VAL A 98 14.16 -7.55 25.78
C VAL A 98 12.83 -7.51 25.06
N LEU A 99 12.68 -8.24 23.98
CA LEU A 99 11.45 -8.34 23.19
C LEU A 99 10.48 -9.39 23.75
N GLY A 100 10.82 -10.07 24.84
CA GLY A 100 9.99 -11.13 25.43
C GLY A 100 9.85 -12.37 24.54
N LEU A 101 10.84 -12.62 23.67
CA LEU A 101 10.84 -13.76 22.76
C LEU A 101 11.52 -14.98 23.36
N THR A 102 10.97 -16.14 23.09
CA THR A 102 11.62 -17.43 23.30
C THR A 102 12.31 -17.89 22.02
N GLU A 103 13.54 -18.36 22.09
CA GLU A 103 14.28 -18.99 20.98
C GLU A 103 14.69 -18.07 19.81
N GLY A 104 14.63 -16.74 19.98
CA GLY A 104 15.03 -15.80 18.90
C GLY A 104 14.16 -15.85 17.65
N VAL A 105 12.95 -16.33 17.75
CA VAL A 105 11.96 -16.33 16.68
C VAL A 105 10.92 -15.25 16.96
N LEU A 106 10.78 -14.31 16.04
CA LEU A 106 9.72 -13.28 16.07
C LEU A 106 8.63 -13.66 15.07
N THR A 107 7.41 -13.81 15.54
CA THR A 107 6.23 -13.93 14.69
C THR A 107 5.36 -12.70 14.89
N LEU A 108 5.07 -11.99 13.80
CA LEU A 108 4.11 -10.89 13.74
C LEU A 108 2.84 -11.40 13.08
N ASN A 109 1.70 -11.19 13.73
CA ASN A 109 0.39 -11.52 13.19
C ASN A 109 -0.36 -10.22 12.89
N MET A 110 -0.94 -10.11 11.70
CA MET A 110 -1.69 -8.96 11.23
C MET A 110 -3.17 -9.25 11.25
N SER A 111 -3.97 -8.30 11.71
CA SER A 111 -5.41 -8.30 11.56
C SER A 111 -5.86 -7.05 10.79
N TYR A 112 -7.01 -7.13 10.13
CA TYR A 112 -7.50 -6.11 9.22
C TYR A 112 -8.93 -5.69 9.57
N ASN A 113 -9.28 -4.45 9.25
CA ASN A 113 -10.65 -3.95 9.29
C ASN A 113 -11.45 -4.54 8.10
N GLU A 114 -12.77 -4.38 8.12
CA GLU A 114 -13.66 -4.86 7.04
C GLU A 114 -13.35 -4.21 5.68
N ASP A 115 -12.81 -2.99 5.68
CA ASP A 115 -12.39 -2.26 4.48
C ASP A 115 -11.00 -2.68 3.96
N GLY A 116 -10.34 -3.63 4.64
CA GLY A 116 -9.02 -4.14 4.28
C GLY A 116 -7.85 -3.32 4.81
N THR A 117 -8.07 -2.25 5.55
CA THR A 117 -6.99 -1.51 6.22
C THR A 117 -6.42 -2.31 7.39
N LEU A 118 -5.11 -2.15 7.66
CA LEU A 118 -4.43 -2.84 8.76
C LEU A 118 -4.97 -2.34 10.10
N LYS A 119 -5.53 -3.26 10.91
CA LYS A 119 -6.10 -2.94 12.22
C LYS A 119 -5.08 -3.03 13.33
N GLU A 120 -4.34 -4.13 13.35
CA GLU A 120 -3.44 -4.45 14.45
C GLU A 120 -2.32 -5.36 13.98
N ILE A 121 -1.14 -5.18 14.55
CA ILE A 121 -0.05 -6.15 14.50
C ILE A 121 0.22 -6.60 15.94
N THR A 122 0.18 -7.90 16.19
CA THR A 122 0.59 -8.51 17.44
C THR A 122 1.83 -9.36 17.22
N SER A 123 2.61 -9.60 18.28
CA SER A 123 3.75 -10.51 18.21
C SER A 123 3.60 -11.67 19.21
N ASN A 124 4.45 -12.68 19.04
CA ASN A 124 4.65 -13.72 20.05
C ASN A 124 5.50 -13.26 21.25
N GLY A 125 5.88 -11.97 21.28
CA GLY A 125 6.60 -11.29 22.37
C GLY A 125 5.84 -10.08 22.87
N SER A 126 6.56 -9.02 23.22
CA SER A 126 5.99 -7.77 23.78
C SER A 126 5.70 -6.69 22.75
N LEU A 127 5.97 -6.93 21.46
CA LEU A 127 5.70 -5.97 20.40
C LEU A 127 4.24 -6.02 19.97
N GLY A 128 3.65 -4.85 19.76
CA GLY A 128 2.30 -4.73 19.23
C GLY A 128 1.98 -3.31 18.79
N TRP A 129 1.15 -3.18 17.77
CA TRP A 129 0.71 -1.89 17.22
C TRP A 129 -0.77 -1.94 16.89
N VAL A 130 -1.53 -0.95 17.35
CA VAL A 130 -2.94 -0.75 17.00
C VAL A 130 -3.06 0.50 16.16
N PHE A 131 -3.69 0.38 14.99
CA PHE A 131 -3.82 1.44 13.99
C PHE A 131 -5.22 2.04 14.05
N ASN A 132 -5.31 3.35 14.25
CA ASN A 132 -6.57 4.09 14.32
C ASN A 132 -6.67 5.03 13.12
N TYR A 133 -7.70 4.83 12.28
CA TYR A 133 -7.94 5.59 11.06
C TYR A 133 -9.00 6.67 11.28
N ASN A 134 -8.73 7.88 10.79
CA ASN A 134 -9.67 8.98 10.71
C ASN A 134 -9.55 9.66 9.35
N GLY A 135 -10.36 9.22 8.38
CA GLY A 135 -10.24 9.61 7.00
C GLY A 135 -8.87 9.20 6.42
N LYS A 136 -8.08 10.19 6.00
CA LYS A 136 -6.72 9.97 5.47
C LYS A 136 -5.62 10.03 6.55
N THR A 137 -5.96 10.13 7.81
CA THR A 137 -4.97 10.13 8.89
C THR A 137 -4.96 8.81 9.63
N VAL A 138 -3.78 8.37 10.05
CA VAL A 138 -3.56 7.16 10.83
C VAL A 138 -2.71 7.50 12.04
N SER A 139 -3.16 7.12 13.22
CA SER A 139 -2.34 7.11 14.43
C SER A 139 -2.09 5.67 14.89
N VAL A 140 -0.97 5.43 15.55
CA VAL A 140 -0.61 4.14 16.12
C VAL A 140 -0.53 4.30 17.62
N GLU A 141 -1.17 3.41 18.38
CA GLU A 141 -1.15 3.50 19.84
C GLU A 141 0.29 3.47 20.36
N ASN A 142 0.56 4.32 21.36
CA ASN A 142 1.88 4.52 21.97
C ASN A 142 2.99 5.00 20.99
N ASN A 143 2.60 5.49 19.82
CA ASN A 143 3.51 6.13 18.88
C ASN A 143 3.19 7.63 18.83
N PRO A 144 4.19 8.52 19.00
CA PRO A 144 3.95 9.97 19.01
C PRO A 144 3.60 10.56 17.65
N TYR A 145 3.67 9.77 16.58
CA TYR A 145 3.43 10.24 15.22
C TYR A 145 2.03 9.96 14.71
N THR A 146 1.48 10.93 14.00
CA THR A 146 0.30 10.79 13.15
C THR A 146 0.73 10.80 11.69
N TYR A 147 0.22 9.86 10.92
CA TYR A 147 0.55 9.66 9.52
C TYR A 147 -0.59 10.14 8.62
N THR A 148 -0.27 10.77 7.50
CA THR A 148 -1.24 11.17 6.47
C THR A 148 -1.06 10.28 5.24
N LEU A 149 -2.18 9.80 4.69
CA LEU A 149 -2.22 8.91 3.53
C LEU A 149 -2.64 9.65 2.26
N ASP A 150 -2.16 9.19 1.10
CA ASP A 150 -2.68 9.57 -0.21
C ASP A 150 -3.95 8.76 -0.58
N ASP A 151 -4.45 8.95 -1.80
CA ASP A 151 -5.63 8.24 -2.31
C ASP A 151 -5.39 6.74 -2.55
N GLN A 152 -4.13 6.30 -2.60
CA GLN A 152 -3.72 4.91 -2.70
C GLN A 152 -3.45 4.26 -1.33
N GLY A 153 -3.65 4.99 -0.22
CA GLY A 153 -3.39 4.50 1.14
C GLY A 153 -1.91 4.50 1.53
N ARG A 154 -1.03 5.20 0.80
CA ARG A 154 0.40 5.28 1.11
C ARG A 154 0.66 6.48 2.01
N VAL A 155 1.58 6.34 2.96
CA VAL A 155 1.99 7.45 3.83
C VAL A 155 2.72 8.52 3.02
N ILE A 156 2.23 9.76 3.04
CA ILE A 156 2.86 10.93 2.39
C ILE A 156 3.49 11.91 3.37
N SER A 157 3.02 11.91 4.60
CA SER A 157 3.66 12.67 5.68
C SER A 157 3.44 12.01 7.03
N SER A 158 4.29 12.31 7.98
CA SER A 158 4.07 12.00 9.39
C SER A 158 4.52 13.18 10.25
N THR A 159 3.72 13.51 11.28
CA THR A 159 4.01 14.59 12.23
C THR A 159 3.89 14.05 13.64
N GLY A 160 4.82 14.40 14.51
CA GLY A 160 4.83 13.98 15.91
C GLY A 160 5.91 14.69 16.71
N MET A 161 6.01 14.30 17.97
CA MET A 161 7.01 14.85 18.90
C MET A 161 8.28 13.99 18.89
N ASP A 162 9.42 14.62 18.67
CA ASP A 162 10.70 13.96 18.90
C ASP A 162 10.85 13.65 20.39
N MET A 163 11.03 12.37 20.72
CA MET A 163 11.11 11.90 22.11
C MET A 163 12.36 12.39 22.85
N MET A 164 13.41 12.82 22.15
CA MET A 164 14.66 13.27 22.73
C MET A 164 14.68 14.78 22.95
N THR A 165 14.16 15.56 22.00
CA THR A 165 14.19 17.03 22.07
C THR A 165 12.86 17.62 22.57
N GLY A 166 11.74 16.90 22.39
CA GLY A 166 10.39 17.38 22.68
C GLY A 166 9.87 18.35 21.62
N ASP A 167 10.56 18.51 20.49
CA ASP A 167 10.12 19.36 19.41
C ASP A 167 9.14 18.62 18.47
N GLU A 168 8.24 19.38 17.85
CA GLU A 168 7.42 18.83 16.78
C GLU A 168 8.26 18.65 15.51
N VAL A 169 8.24 17.44 14.96
CA VAL A 169 8.92 17.09 13.72
C VAL A 169 7.94 16.54 12.71
N THR A 170 8.12 16.93 11.46
CA THR A 170 7.36 16.42 10.31
C THR A 170 8.30 15.78 9.31
N TYR A 171 7.92 14.59 8.82
CA TYR A 171 8.59 13.89 7.74
C TYR A 171 7.71 13.85 6.51
N THR A 172 8.31 13.91 5.33
CA THR A 172 7.66 13.69 4.03
C THR A 172 8.14 12.38 3.42
N TRP A 173 7.22 11.68 2.78
CA TRP A 173 7.44 10.36 2.19
C TRP A 173 7.22 10.49 0.68
N SER A 174 8.17 10.03 -0.13
CA SER A 174 8.13 10.14 -1.59
C SER A 174 8.21 8.77 -2.24
N TYR A 175 7.49 8.63 -3.36
CA TYR A 175 7.40 7.39 -4.11
C TYR A 175 7.72 7.63 -5.59
N ASP A 176 8.21 6.61 -6.27
CA ASP A 176 8.36 6.63 -7.73
C ASP A 176 7.02 6.34 -8.45
N ALA A 177 7.07 6.33 -9.78
CA ALA A 177 5.90 6.08 -10.61
C ALA A 177 5.30 4.66 -10.44
N ASN A 178 6.09 3.71 -9.92
CA ASN A 178 5.67 2.34 -9.64
C ASN A 178 5.13 2.18 -8.20
N GLY A 179 5.15 3.25 -7.40
CA GLY A 179 4.71 3.23 -6.01
C GLY A 179 5.76 2.78 -5.00
N TYR A 180 7.02 2.62 -5.40
CA TYR A 180 8.10 2.27 -4.48
C TYR A 180 8.56 3.49 -3.69
N LEU A 181 8.75 3.33 -2.37
CA LEU A 181 9.25 4.38 -1.48
C LEU A 181 10.68 4.76 -1.89
N THR A 182 10.89 6.01 -2.28
CA THR A 182 12.20 6.53 -2.70
C THR A 182 12.89 7.36 -1.63
N SER A 183 12.15 8.09 -0.82
CA SER A 183 12.74 8.86 0.28
C SER A 183 11.78 9.12 1.43
N VAL A 184 12.37 9.30 2.62
CA VAL A 184 11.73 9.90 3.80
C VAL A 184 12.63 11.05 4.23
N LYS A 185 12.10 12.27 4.31
CA LYS A 185 12.85 13.47 4.65
C LYS A 185 12.20 14.22 5.79
N GLN A 186 13.01 14.75 6.70
CA GLN A 186 12.54 15.68 7.73
C GLN A 186 12.29 17.06 7.11
N VAL A 187 11.14 17.65 7.39
CA VAL A 187 10.78 19.00 6.91
C VAL A 187 11.55 20.05 7.69
N GLY A 188 12.19 20.99 6.95
CA GLY A 188 12.90 22.13 7.52
C GLY A 188 14.33 21.84 7.97
N ALA A 189 14.84 20.61 7.78
CA ALA A 189 16.26 20.33 7.92
C ALA A 189 17.05 20.93 6.75
N ALA A 190 18.35 21.14 6.92
CA ALA A 190 19.22 21.63 5.85
C ALA A 190 19.39 20.58 4.74
N ASP A 191 19.56 21.03 3.48
CA ASP A 191 19.55 20.18 2.28
C ASP A 191 20.45 18.93 2.37
N ASP A 192 21.60 19.02 3.03
CA ASP A 192 22.53 17.89 3.21
C ASP A 192 22.16 16.94 4.38
N ALA A 193 21.28 17.39 5.27
CA ALA A 193 20.78 16.63 6.42
C ALA A 193 19.35 16.08 6.19
N ASP A 194 18.72 16.44 5.09
CA ASP A 194 17.29 16.27 4.86
C ASP A 194 16.84 14.84 4.68
N ALA A 195 17.70 13.94 4.19
CA ALA A 195 17.26 12.60 3.86
C ALA A 195 17.58 11.64 5.01
N ASN A 196 16.57 11.32 5.79
CA ASN A 196 16.70 10.24 6.78
C ASN A 196 16.75 8.86 6.12
N PHE A 197 16.12 8.72 4.94
CA PHE A 197 16.10 7.49 4.16
C PHE A 197 16.02 7.82 2.66
N LEU A 198 16.93 7.23 1.88
CA LEU A 198 16.91 7.24 0.42
C LEU A 198 17.02 5.81 -0.08
N SER A 199 16.22 5.43 -1.04
CA SER A 199 16.25 4.09 -1.63
C SER A 199 16.25 4.13 -3.15
N THR A 200 16.85 3.11 -3.75
CA THR A 200 16.83 2.85 -5.18
C THR A 200 16.37 1.43 -5.45
N TYR A 201 15.69 1.24 -6.60
CA TYR A 201 15.15 -0.05 -7.00
C TYR A 201 15.67 -0.42 -8.38
N THR A 202 15.92 -1.72 -8.59
CA THR A 202 16.29 -2.30 -9.87
C THR A 202 15.40 -3.50 -10.11
N ASP A 203 14.69 -3.52 -11.23
CA ASP A 203 13.74 -4.58 -11.61
C ASP A 203 12.72 -4.89 -10.48
N GLY A 204 12.21 -3.82 -9.82
CA GLY A 204 11.24 -3.94 -8.73
C GLY A 204 11.83 -4.37 -7.38
N ASN A 205 13.12 -4.65 -7.30
CA ASN A 205 13.80 -5.03 -6.07
C ASN A 205 14.58 -3.86 -5.47
N LEU A 206 14.56 -3.72 -4.14
CA LEU A 206 15.38 -2.74 -3.43
C LEU A 206 16.86 -3.07 -3.68
N SER A 207 17.58 -2.21 -4.42
CA SER A 207 18.97 -2.42 -4.80
C SER A 207 19.96 -1.70 -3.88
N ALA A 208 19.58 -0.55 -3.33
CA ALA A 208 20.37 0.18 -2.36
C ALA A 208 19.51 1.05 -1.46
N TYR A 209 19.99 1.34 -0.26
CA TYR A 209 19.41 2.38 0.59
C TYR A 209 20.50 3.08 1.39
N THR A 210 20.24 4.35 1.74
CA THR A 210 21.06 5.14 2.67
C THR A 210 20.16 5.60 3.80
N LEU A 211 20.58 5.37 5.04
CA LEU A 211 19.95 5.88 6.24
C LEU A 211 20.86 6.92 6.87
N SER A 212 20.40 8.17 6.98
CA SER A 212 21.10 9.25 7.68
C SER A 212 20.40 9.49 9.02
N LEU A 213 21.14 9.33 10.11
CA LEU A 213 20.67 9.73 11.43
C LEU A 213 21.13 11.14 11.69
N THR A 214 20.23 12.01 12.11
CA THR A 214 20.42 13.47 12.25
C THR A 214 21.39 13.92 13.34
N ASN A 215 22.19 13.04 13.93
CA ASN A 215 23.28 13.40 14.83
C ASN A 215 24.43 12.41 14.69
N GLU A 216 25.44 12.77 13.91
CA GLU A 216 26.83 12.28 13.92
C GLU A 216 27.14 10.82 13.53
N PHE A 217 26.18 9.99 13.12
CA PHE A 217 26.48 8.64 12.66
C PHE A 217 25.91 8.36 11.27
N THR A 218 26.72 8.51 10.25
CA THR A 218 26.44 8.02 8.90
C THR A 218 26.87 6.56 8.81
N THR A 219 25.92 5.64 8.64
CA THR A 219 26.24 4.25 8.27
C THR A 219 25.78 4.01 6.84
N ASN A 220 26.73 3.92 5.92
CA ASN A 220 26.51 3.42 4.57
C ASN A 220 26.63 1.88 4.61
N LYS A 221 25.57 1.16 4.24
CA LYS A 221 25.66 -0.26 3.90
C LYS A 221 25.29 -0.40 2.43
N SER A 222 26.24 -0.79 1.62
CA SER A 222 26.09 -1.30 0.27
C SER A 222 25.96 -2.82 0.29
#